data_9e7c972b3d028f02b42a4edc1e5b2e5f
#
_entry.id   9e7c972b3d028f02b42a4edc1e5b2e5f
#
_cell.length_a   1.000
_cell.length_b   1.000
_cell.length_c   1.000
_cell.angle_alpha   90.00
_cell.angle_beta   90.00
_cell.angle_gamma   90.00
#
_symmetry.space_group_name_H-M   'P 1'
#
loop_
_entity.id
_entity.type
_entity.pdbx_description
1 polymer ?
#
loop_
_entity_poly.entity_id
_entity_poly.type
_entity_poly.pdbx_seq_one_letter_code
_entity_poly.pdbx_strand_id
1 'polypeptide(L)'
;MHWNKKIAIIGGGNLGSAIAEGLHVSNQMSMANIWITRRNTSQLKRLSEIGMHVTKDNMEACEKADIIILAIKPYQAKDIMHEIKSKIDPSAIVISVVTGLELSEIKNVLGKDTGLFRAMPNTAIAIRESMTCICHYGANEQQIEDVDKLFGLLGKNAFIQEALMEAATVLGACGTAYAMRYIRANIQGGIEIGFDAKTANLIAAQTVLGASQLLLINGTHPEEEIDKVTTPKGCTIAGLNEMEHRGFSSSLIKGIATSYRKIAKDL
;
A
#
# COMPACT_ATOMS: atom_id res chain seq x y z
N MET A 1 5.92 4.12 -24.06
CA MET A 1 6.35 5.52 -23.76
C MET A 1 6.77 5.58 -22.31
N HIS A 2 8.00 6.01 -22.04
CA HIS A 2 8.42 6.27 -20.65
C HIS A 2 7.64 7.44 -20.07
N TRP A 3 7.13 7.26 -18.84
CA TRP A 3 6.43 8.31 -18.10
C TRP A 3 7.47 9.32 -17.57
N ASN A 4 7.36 10.57 -17.98
CA ASN A 4 8.42 11.58 -17.77
C ASN A 4 8.10 12.54 -16.59
N LYS A 5 7.36 12.09 -15.59
CA LYS A 5 7.11 12.86 -14.37
C LYS A 5 8.29 12.77 -13.41
N LYS A 6 8.60 13.88 -12.75
CA LYS A 6 9.56 13.94 -11.65
C LYS A 6 8.86 13.72 -10.33
N ILE A 7 9.36 12.76 -9.56
CA ILE A 7 8.75 12.34 -8.29
C ILE A 7 9.71 12.60 -7.14
N ALA A 8 9.25 13.30 -6.12
CA ALA A 8 9.94 13.45 -4.85
C ALA A 8 9.26 12.57 -3.78
N ILE A 9 10.00 11.62 -3.22
CA ILE A 9 9.55 10.79 -2.10
C ILE A 9 10.19 11.35 -0.82
N ILE A 10 9.38 12.04 -0.02
CA ILE A 10 9.82 12.63 1.23
C ILE A 10 9.69 11.60 2.34
N GLY A 11 10.83 11.01 2.71
CA GLY A 11 10.90 9.94 3.71
C GLY A 11 11.21 8.56 3.13
N GLY A 12 12.49 8.20 3.01
CA GLY A 12 12.98 6.88 2.60
C GLY A 12 12.94 5.86 3.74
N GLY A 13 11.81 5.76 4.45
CA GLY A 13 11.52 4.69 5.40
C GLY A 13 11.07 3.41 4.68
N ASN A 14 10.49 2.45 5.41
CA ASN A 14 10.03 1.18 4.83
C ASN A 14 9.09 1.40 3.63
N LEU A 15 8.06 2.24 3.80
CA LEU A 15 7.07 2.47 2.74
C LEU A 15 7.65 3.31 1.59
N GLY A 16 8.36 4.41 1.88
CA GLY A 16 8.95 5.24 0.83
C GLY A 16 9.99 4.50 -0.01
N SER A 17 10.82 3.66 0.62
CA SER A 17 11.75 2.78 -0.10
C SER A 17 11.01 1.72 -0.93
N ALA A 18 9.92 1.13 -0.40
CA ALA A 18 9.12 0.17 -1.12
C ALA A 18 8.44 0.78 -2.37
N ILE A 19 7.94 2.04 -2.28
CA ILE A 19 7.43 2.78 -3.43
C ILE A 19 8.53 2.98 -4.49
N ALA A 20 9.72 3.44 -4.06
CA ALA A 20 10.86 3.64 -4.95
C ALA A 20 11.28 2.34 -5.64
N GLU A 21 11.38 1.23 -4.91
CA GLU A 21 11.68 -0.10 -5.45
C GLU A 21 10.61 -0.58 -6.45
N GLY A 22 9.34 -0.40 -6.13
CA GLY A 22 8.23 -0.75 -7.03
C GLY A 22 8.29 0.05 -8.34
N LEU A 23 8.61 1.35 -8.28
CA LEU A 23 8.80 2.19 -9.47
C LEU A 23 9.98 1.71 -10.31
N HIS A 24 11.09 1.31 -9.67
CA HIS A 24 12.22 0.70 -10.37
C HIS A 24 11.82 -0.58 -11.10
N VAL A 25 11.17 -1.51 -10.40
CA VAL A 25 10.71 -2.79 -10.96
C VAL A 25 9.69 -2.60 -12.09
N SER A 26 8.92 -1.50 -12.08
CA SER A 26 7.95 -1.21 -13.14
C SER A 26 8.60 -0.98 -14.50
N ASN A 27 9.84 -0.49 -14.52
CA ASN A 27 10.59 -0.14 -15.74
C ASN A 27 9.84 0.82 -16.69
N GLN A 28 8.94 1.66 -16.13
CA GLN A 28 8.10 2.57 -16.91
C GLN A 28 8.57 4.04 -16.86
N MET A 29 9.60 4.33 -16.05
CA MET A 29 10.16 5.67 -15.91
C MET A 29 11.66 5.63 -15.62
N SER A 30 12.35 6.76 -15.92
CA SER A 30 13.77 6.92 -15.59
C SER A 30 13.96 7.07 -14.08
N MET A 31 14.90 6.34 -13.51
CA MET A 31 15.26 6.48 -12.08
C MET A 31 15.87 7.85 -11.77
N ALA A 32 16.48 8.51 -12.75
CA ALA A 32 16.95 9.90 -12.63
C ALA A 32 15.81 10.93 -12.42
N ASN A 33 14.56 10.54 -12.63
CA ASN A 33 13.40 11.38 -12.32
C ASN A 33 12.87 11.18 -10.89
N ILE A 34 13.49 10.30 -10.09
CA ILE A 34 13.04 10.01 -8.73
C ILE A 34 14.04 10.57 -7.72
N TRP A 35 13.52 11.39 -6.82
CA TRP A 35 14.20 11.89 -5.64
C TRP A 35 13.64 11.22 -4.40
N ILE A 36 14.52 10.82 -3.48
CA ILE A 36 14.11 10.25 -2.20
C ILE A 36 14.93 10.82 -1.06
N THR A 37 14.25 11.21 0.02
CA THR A 37 14.93 11.85 1.15
C THR A 37 14.99 10.96 2.38
N ARG A 38 16.09 11.04 3.10
CA ARG A 38 16.26 10.38 4.40
C ARG A 38 17.40 11.03 5.20
N ARG A 39 17.23 11.23 6.51
CA ARG A 39 18.28 11.77 7.39
C ARG A 39 19.58 10.97 7.31
N ASN A 40 19.49 9.64 7.33
CA ASN A 40 20.63 8.76 7.10
C ASN A 40 20.55 8.15 5.69
N THR A 41 21.22 8.79 4.73
CA THR A 41 21.22 8.39 3.32
C THR A 41 21.95 7.07 3.05
N SER A 42 22.83 6.61 3.95
CA SER A 42 23.54 5.34 3.75
C SER A 42 22.57 4.14 3.65
N GLN A 43 21.38 4.24 4.24
CA GLN A 43 20.34 3.22 4.14
C GLN A 43 19.61 3.20 2.80
N LEU A 44 19.86 4.19 1.93
CA LEU A 44 19.32 4.29 0.57
C LEU A 44 20.38 4.04 -0.50
N LYS A 45 21.56 3.53 -0.12
CA LYS A 45 22.69 3.30 -1.04
C LYS A 45 22.26 2.53 -2.29
N ARG A 46 21.49 1.45 -2.14
CA ARG A 46 20.99 0.65 -3.26
C ARG A 46 20.14 1.48 -4.22
N LEU A 47 19.29 2.39 -3.72
CA LEU A 47 18.46 3.25 -4.58
C LEU A 47 19.31 4.27 -5.35
N SER A 48 20.37 4.79 -4.72
CA SER A 48 21.35 5.64 -5.42
C SER A 48 22.10 4.86 -6.50
N GLU A 49 22.50 3.63 -6.23
CA GLU A 49 23.22 2.78 -7.21
C GLU A 49 22.40 2.45 -8.44
N ILE A 50 21.08 2.40 -8.35
CA ILE A 50 20.16 2.22 -9.49
C ILE A 50 19.76 3.53 -10.18
N GLY A 51 20.39 4.66 -9.81
CA GLY A 51 20.29 5.94 -10.50
C GLY A 51 19.26 6.93 -9.94
N MET A 52 18.71 6.70 -8.73
CA MET A 52 17.84 7.67 -8.06
C MET A 52 18.66 8.75 -7.36
N HIS A 53 18.09 9.94 -7.25
CA HIS A 53 18.66 11.02 -6.46
C HIS A 53 18.34 10.84 -4.99
N VAL A 54 19.37 10.67 -4.16
CA VAL A 54 19.24 10.48 -2.71
C VAL A 54 19.82 11.70 -2.00
N THR A 55 19.00 12.36 -1.17
CA THR A 55 19.41 13.56 -0.42
C THR A 55 18.87 13.56 1.00
N LYS A 56 19.43 14.44 1.86
CA LYS A 56 18.87 14.75 3.20
C LYS A 56 17.93 15.95 3.14
N ASP A 57 18.00 16.73 2.08
CA ASP A 57 17.29 18.00 1.91
C ASP A 57 15.94 17.77 1.25
N ASN A 58 14.88 17.96 2.03
CA ASN A 58 13.50 17.81 1.54
C ASN A 58 13.12 18.92 0.55
N MET A 59 13.66 20.13 0.73
CA MET A 59 13.36 21.26 -0.16
C MET A 59 14.00 21.04 -1.54
N GLU A 60 15.25 20.57 -1.57
CA GLU A 60 15.94 20.20 -2.81
C GLU A 60 15.15 19.14 -3.59
N ALA A 61 14.66 18.11 -2.89
CA ALA A 61 13.90 17.04 -3.54
C ALA A 61 12.55 17.54 -4.10
N CYS A 62 11.89 18.49 -3.43
CA CYS A 62 10.63 19.05 -3.88
C CYS A 62 10.77 20.04 -5.06
N GLU A 63 11.95 20.63 -5.21
CA GLU A 63 12.19 21.62 -6.26
C GLU A 63 12.06 20.97 -7.64
N LYS A 64 11.12 21.45 -8.46
CA LYS A 64 10.80 20.92 -9.81
C LYS A 64 10.18 19.51 -9.82
N ALA A 65 9.66 19.01 -8.68
CA ALA A 65 8.90 17.77 -8.67
C ALA A 65 7.47 18.01 -9.18
N ASP A 66 7.01 17.16 -10.09
CA ASP A 66 5.62 17.15 -10.56
C ASP A 66 4.71 16.46 -9.52
N ILE A 67 5.26 15.49 -8.79
CA ILE A 67 4.55 14.70 -7.78
C ILE A 67 5.42 14.61 -6.53
N ILE A 68 4.85 14.95 -5.39
CA ILE A 68 5.51 14.88 -4.08
C ILE A 68 4.76 13.87 -3.22
N ILE A 69 5.44 12.83 -2.75
CA ILE A 69 4.88 11.77 -1.91
C ILE A 69 5.40 11.94 -0.49
N LEU A 70 4.51 12.23 0.46
CA LEU A 70 4.83 12.33 1.88
C LEU A 70 4.78 10.92 2.50
N ALA A 71 5.95 10.28 2.69
CA ALA A 71 6.11 8.94 3.25
C ALA A 71 6.84 8.98 4.63
N ILE A 72 6.40 9.87 5.48
CA ILE A 72 6.98 10.19 6.78
C ILE A 72 6.11 9.72 7.94
N LYS A 73 6.59 9.85 9.18
CA LYS A 73 5.78 9.54 10.36
C LYS A 73 4.77 10.64 10.65
N PRO A 74 3.56 10.33 11.18
CA PRO A 74 2.51 11.32 11.43
C PRO A 74 3.01 12.53 12.24
N TYR A 75 3.76 12.31 13.32
CA TYR A 75 4.29 13.38 14.18
C TYR A 75 5.29 14.32 13.50
N GLN A 76 5.83 13.97 12.33
CA GLN A 76 6.75 14.79 11.54
C GLN A 76 6.04 15.57 10.42
N ALA A 77 4.81 15.20 10.11
CA ALA A 77 4.13 15.65 8.89
C ALA A 77 4.01 17.17 8.84
N LYS A 78 3.56 17.79 9.94
CA LYS A 78 3.33 19.22 10.02
C LYS A 78 4.62 20.02 9.80
N ASP A 79 5.70 19.65 10.49
CA ASP A 79 6.98 20.35 10.41
C ASP A 79 7.59 20.24 9.00
N ILE A 80 7.57 19.03 8.44
CA ILE A 80 8.10 18.80 7.09
C ILE A 80 7.27 19.51 6.02
N MET A 81 5.94 19.51 6.13
CA MET A 81 5.10 20.29 5.22
C MET A 81 5.39 21.79 5.29
N HIS A 82 5.61 22.36 6.49
CA HIS A 82 6.03 23.75 6.62
C HIS A 82 7.40 24.02 5.99
N GLU A 83 8.36 23.09 6.16
CA GLU A 83 9.69 23.18 5.58
C GLU A 83 9.63 23.26 4.05
N ILE A 84 8.90 22.34 3.40
CA ILE A 84 8.88 22.22 1.94
C ILE A 84 7.92 23.17 1.23
N LYS A 85 6.96 23.76 1.94
CA LYS A 85 5.87 24.56 1.39
C LYS A 85 6.30 25.57 0.32
N SER A 86 7.41 26.29 0.57
CA SER A 86 7.92 27.35 -0.33
C SER A 86 8.55 26.83 -1.62
N LYS A 87 8.85 25.50 -1.68
CA LYS A 87 9.51 24.86 -2.83
C LYS A 87 8.54 24.02 -3.68
N ILE A 88 7.30 23.87 -3.22
CA ILE A 88 6.28 23.14 -3.97
C ILE A 88 5.75 24.01 -5.10
N ASP A 89 5.86 23.53 -6.33
CA ASP A 89 5.25 24.20 -7.48
C ASP A 89 3.74 24.26 -7.33
N PRO A 90 3.07 25.38 -7.68
CA PRO A 90 1.60 25.46 -7.62
C PRO A 90 0.87 24.36 -8.38
N SER A 91 1.41 23.85 -9.47
CA SER A 91 0.84 22.76 -10.27
C SER A 91 1.17 21.36 -9.77
N ALA A 92 2.15 21.21 -8.86
CA ALA A 92 2.58 19.91 -8.36
C ALA A 92 1.47 19.19 -7.59
N ILE A 93 1.40 17.88 -7.76
CA ILE A 93 0.53 16.98 -7.00
C ILE A 93 1.20 16.65 -5.67
N VAL A 94 0.46 16.71 -4.57
CA VAL A 94 0.93 16.28 -3.25
C VAL A 94 0.12 15.07 -2.80
N ILE A 95 0.81 13.97 -2.53
CA ILE A 95 0.22 12.69 -2.11
C ILE A 95 0.71 12.36 -0.71
N SER A 96 -0.19 12.24 0.25
CA SER A 96 0.13 11.73 1.58
C SER A 96 -0.11 10.21 1.63
N VAL A 97 0.90 9.46 2.04
CA VAL A 97 0.76 8.05 2.46
C VAL A 97 0.90 7.91 3.98
N VAL A 98 0.66 9.00 4.69
CA VAL A 98 0.75 9.10 6.16
C VAL A 98 -0.60 8.71 6.76
N THR A 99 -0.59 7.74 7.67
CA THR A 99 -1.80 7.34 8.39
C THR A 99 -2.32 8.47 9.26
N GLY A 100 -3.62 8.74 9.20
CA GLY A 100 -4.31 9.72 10.05
C GLY A 100 -4.11 11.19 9.64
N LEU A 101 -3.37 11.51 8.57
CA LEU A 101 -3.20 12.87 8.08
C LEU A 101 -4.31 13.21 7.07
N GLU A 102 -5.25 14.04 7.45
CA GLU A 102 -6.40 14.42 6.62
C GLU A 102 -6.06 15.43 5.51
N LEU A 103 -6.83 15.40 4.42
CA LEU A 103 -6.69 16.37 3.29
C LEU A 103 -6.88 17.81 3.77
N SER A 104 -7.79 18.04 4.70
CA SER A 104 -8.04 19.33 5.33
C SER A 104 -6.79 19.88 6.03
N GLU A 105 -6.06 19.04 6.75
CA GLU A 105 -4.81 19.41 7.44
C GLU A 105 -3.69 19.72 6.45
N ILE A 106 -3.55 18.88 5.40
CA ILE A 106 -2.56 19.09 4.32
C ILE A 106 -2.84 20.45 3.65
N LYS A 107 -4.10 20.71 3.28
CA LYS A 107 -4.55 21.98 2.69
C LYS A 107 -4.18 23.17 3.60
N ASN A 108 -4.54 23.12 4.87
CA ASN A 108 -4.32 24.20 5.82
C ASN A 108 -2.83 24.53 5.97
N VAL A 109 -1.97 23.50 6.06
CA VAL A 109 -0.53 23.72 6.25
C VAL A 109 0.12 24.21 4.95
N LEU A 110 -0.16 23.58 3.82
CA LEU A 110 0.45 23.93 2.54
C LEU A 110 -0.13 25.22 1.95
N GLY A 111 -1.37 25.58 2.30
CA GLY A 111 -2.06 26.74 1.73
C GLY A 111 -2.32 26.60 0.24
N LYS A 112 -2.53 25.37 -0.22
CA LYS A 112 -2.78 25.02 -1.62
C LYS A 112 -4.19 24.50 -1.80
N ASP A 113 -4.83 24.93 -2.88
CA ASP A 113 -6.17 24.48 -3.25
C ASP A 113 -6.18 23.41 -4.37
N THR A 114 -4.99 22.91 -4.74
CA THR A 114 -4.86 22.06 -5.94
C THR A 114 -4.16 20.74 -5.64
N GLY A 115 -4.68 19.67 -6.26
CA GLY A 115 -3.99 18.40 -6.42
C GLY A 115 -3.53 17.72 -5.13
N LEU A 116 -4.37 17.72 -4.11
CA LEU A 116 -4.07 17.05 -2.84
C LEU A 116 -4.68 15.64 -2.85
N PHE A 117 -3.86 14.64 -2.48
CA PHE A 117 -4.28 13.24 -2.42
C PHE A 117 -3.86 12.60 -1.11
N ARG A 118 -4.68 11.67 -0.64
CA ARG A 118 -4.26 10.63 0.31
C ARG A 118 -4.26 9.31 -0.41
N ALA A 119 -3.24 8.51 -0.21
CA ALA A 119 -3.14 7.17 -0.74
C ALA A 119 -2.72 6.22 0.39
N MET A 120 -3.37 5.07 0.48
CA MET A 120 -3.06 4.06 1.48
C MET A 120 -2.66 2.75 0.78
N PRO A 121 -1.39 2.64 0.41
CA PRO A 121 -0.82 1.39 -0.11
C PRO A 121 -0.49 0.42 1.03
N ASN A 122 -0.02 -0.76 0.65
CA ASN A 122 0.61 -1.71 1.57
C ASN A 122 2.04 -2.06 1.13
N THR A 123 2.75 -2.86 1.92
CA THR A 123 4.17 -3.18 1.66
C THR A 123 4.41 -4.02 0.40
N ALA A 124 3.37 -4.68 -0.16
CA ALA A 124 3.48 -5.38 -1.43
C ALA A 124 3.70 -4.43 -2.63
N ILE A 125 3.68 -3.11 -2.40
CA ILE A 125 4.01 -2.09 -3.40
C ILE A 125 5.43 -2.28 -3.96
N ALA A 126 6.36 -2.80 -3.17
CA ALA A 126 7.73 -3.08 -3.61
C ALA A 126 7.82 -4.11 -4.76
N ILE A 127 6.85 -5.01 -4.84
CA ILE A 127 6.74 -6.05 -5.86
C ILE A 127 5.58 -5.81 -6.84
N ARG A 128 4.99 -4.58 -6.81
CA ARG A 128 3.89 -4.15 -7.68
C ARG A 128 2.58 -4.92 -7.48
N GLU A 129 2.35 -5.40 -6.27
CA GLU A 129 1.14 -6.13 -5.87
C GLU A 129 0.39 -5.42 -4.74
N SER A 130 0.53 -4.08 -4.66
CA SER A 130 -0.23 -3.30 -3.68
C SER A 130 -1.70 -3.20 -4.06
N MET A 131 -2.57 -3.22 -3.06
CA MET A 131 -3.87 -2.57 -3.16
C MET A 131 -3.75 -1.19 -2.54
N THR A 132 -3.97 -0.14 -3.34
CA THR A 132 -3.86 1.25 -2.89
C THR A 132 -5.22 1.94 -2.95
N CYS A 133 -5.76 2.33 -1.80
CA CYS A 133 -6.95 3.16 -1.74
C CYS A 133 -6.57 4.64 -1.80
N ILE A 134 -7.31 5.44 -2.59
CA ILE A 134 -6.96 6.82 -2.92
C ILE A 134 -8.18 7.72 -2.71
N CYS A 135 -7.98 8.89 -2.12
CA CYS A 135 -8.94 9.98 -2.16
C CYS A 135 -8.23 11.30 -2.49
N HIS A 136 -8.98 12.34 -2.89
CA HIS A 136 -8.41 13.61 -3.30
C HIS A 136 -9.27 14.81 -2.92
N TYR A 137 -8.63 16.00 -2.92
CA TYR A 137 -9.26 17.30 -2.78
C TYR A 137 -8.68 18.27 -3.83
N GLY A 138 -9.56 18.98 -4.53
CA GLY A 138 -9.16 20.01 -5.49
C GLY A 138 -8.36 19.51 -6.70
N ALA A 139 -8.39 18.21 -7.00
CA ALA A 139 -7.68 17.63 -8.14
C ALA A 139 -8.52 17.78 -9.43
N ASN A 140 -7.86 18.14 -10.54
CA ASN A 140 -8.43 18.07 -11.86
C ASN A 140 -8.30 16.66 -12.47
N GLU A 141 -8.95 16.42 -13.60
CA GLU A 141 -8.97 15.11 -14.29
C GLU A 141 -7.55 14.61 -14.60
N GLN A 142 -6.67 15.47 -15.11
CA GLN A 142 -5.31 15.09 -15.46
C GLN A 142 -4.49 14.67 -14.21
N GLN A 143 -4.68 15.34 -13.08
CA GLN A 143 -4.02 14.99 -11.82
C GLN A 143 -4.54 13.66 -11.28
N ILE A 144 -5.85 13.39 -11.43
CA ILE A 144 -6.44 12.09 -11.06
C ILE A 144 -5.85 10.98 -11.94
N GLU A 145 -5.77 11.18 -13.26
CA GLU A 145 -5.17 10.21 -14.19
C GLU A 145 -3.68 9.96 -13.88
N ASP A 146 -2.92 11.02 -13.55
CA ASP A 146 -1.50 10.89 -13.21
C ASP A 146 -1.32 10.05 -11.93
N VAL A 147 -2.17 10.24 -10.92
CA VAL A 147 -2.13 9.49 -9.66
C VAL A 147 -2.63 8.06 -9.86
N ASP A 148 -3.68 7.86 -10.64
CA ASP A 148 -4.18 6.54 -11.04
C ASP A 148 -3.08 5.74 -11.74
N LYS A 149 -2.43 6.34 -12.72
CA LYS A 149 -1.30 5.75 -13.44
C LYS A 149 -0.13 5.43 -12.50
N LEU A 150 0.26 6.35 -11.62
CA LEU A 150 1.35 6.14 -10.67
C LEU A 150 1.14 4.88 -9.83
N PHE A 151 -0.02 4.77 -9.18
CA PHE A 151 -0.31 3.62 -8.34
C PHE A 151 -0.68 2.37 -9.15
N GLY A 152 -1.18 2.52 -10.37
CA GLY A 152 -1.37 1.44 -11.33
C GLY A 152 -0.07 0.75 -11.75
N LEU A 153 1.07 1.46 -11.75
CA LEU A 153 2.40 0.87 -11.94
C LEU A 153 2.82 0.00 -10.74
N LEU A 154 2.21 0.21 -9.58
CA LEU A 154 2.61 -0.35 -8.29
C LEU A 154 1.62 -1.41 -7.75
N GLY A 155 0.56 -1.70 -8.52
CA GLY A 155 -0.46 -2.69 -8.17
C GLY A 155 -1.84 -2.29 -8.65
N LYS A 156 -2.87 -2.64 -7.88
CA LYS A 156 -4.24 -2.20 -8.07
C LYS A 156 -4.55 -0.99 -7.20
N ASN A 157 -5.42 -0.11 -7.68
CA ASN A 157 -5.89 1.03 -6.91
C ASN A 157 -7.41 1.17 -6.97
N ALA A 158 -7.97 1.91 -6.02
CA ALA A 158 -9.38 2.27 -5.99
C ALA A 158 -9.54 3.68 -5.40
N PHE A 159 -10.32 4.52 -6.07
CA PHE A 159 -10.72 5.81 -5.52
C PHE A 159 -11.89 5.63 -4.56
N ILE A 160 -11.77 6.16 -3.36
CA ILE A 160 -12.76 6.07 -2.28
C ILE A 160 -13.04 7.44 -1.67
N GLN A 161 -14.09 7.55 -0.90
CA GLN A 161 -14.35 8.74 -0.07
C GLN A 161 -13.33 8.80 1.08
N GLU A 162 -12.89 10.01 1.46
CA GLU A 162 -11.91 10.19 2.54
C GLU A 162 -12.36 9.55 3.86
N ALA A 163 -13.65 9.62 4.17
CA ALA A 163 -14.24 9.01 5.37
C ALA A 163 -14.01 7.49 5.49
N LEU A 164 -13.66 6.81 4.39
CA LEU A 164 -13.35 5.39 4.37
C LEU A 164 -11.84 5.09 4.45
N MET A 165 -10.98 6.10 4.54
CA MET A 165 -9.52 5.91 4.47
C MET A 165 -8.97 5.09 5.65
N GLU A 166 -9.53 5.25 6.85
CA GLU A 166 -9.15 4.47 8.03
C GLU A 166 -9.60 3.02 7.90
N ALA A 167 -10.79 2.77 7.36
CA ALA A 167 -11.27 1.43 7.04
C ALA A 167 -10.40 0.76 5.96
N ALA A 168 -10.03 1.52 4.92
CA ALA A 168 -9.10 1.07 3.88
C ALA A 168 -7.70 0.75 4.45
N THR A 169 -7.23 1.52 5.43
CA THR A 169 -5.98 1.23 6.14
C THR A 169 -6.03 -0.13 6.83
N VAL A 170 -7.13 -0.43 7.51
CA VAL A 170 -7.28 -1.71 8.20
C VAL A 170 -7.41 -2.87 7.21
N LEU A 171 -8.24 -2.71 6.18
CA LEU A 171 -8.49 -3.79 5.22
C LEU A 171 -7.30 -4.02 4.28
N GLY A 172 -6.70 -2.97 3.74
CA GLY A 172 -5.63 -3.04 2.74
C GLY A 172 -4.24 -3.12 3.35
N ALA A 173 -3.88 -2.22 4.28
CA ALA A 173 -2.53 -2.20 4.84
C ALA A 173 -2.36 -3.21 5.98
N CYS A 174 -3.23 -3.23 6.98
CA CYS A 174 -3.20 -4.24 8.05
C CYS A 174 -3.57 -5.63 7.51
N GLY A 175 -4.44 -5.71 6.52
CA GLY A 175 -4.89 -6.95 5.87
C GLY A 175 -3.74 -7.82 5.38
N THR A 176 -2.63 -7.23 4.94
CA THR A 176 -1.41 -7.95 4.57
C THR A 176 -0.89 -8.82 5.73
N ALA A 177 -0.90 -8.29 6.96
CA ALA A 177 -0.49 -9.05 8.14
C ALA A 177 -1.49 -10.18 8.48
N TYR A 178 -2.78 -9.96 8.28
CA TYR A 178 -3.80 -11.00 8.50
C TYR A 178 -3.66 -12.14 7.50
N ALA A 179 -3.45 -11.82 6.21
CA ALA A 179 -3.18 -12.81 5.18
C ALA A 179 -1.91 -13.61 5.47
N MET A 180 -0.83 -12.96 5.89
CA MET A 180 0.41 -13.63 6.29
C MET A 180 0.20 -14.53 7.52
N ARG A 181 -0.65 -14.15 8.48
CA ARG A 181 -1.01 -15.00 9.63
C ARG A 181 -1.76 -16.25 9.20
N TYR A 182 -2.70 -16.12 8.25
CA TYR A 182 -3.38 -17.24 7.65
C TYR A 182 -2.41 -18.18 6.92
N ILE A 183 -1.54 -17.64 6.05
CA ILE A 183 -0.51 -18.41 5.35
C ILE A 183 0.39 -19.14 6.35
N ARG A 184 0.80 -18.48 7.43
CA ARG A 184 1.63 -19.09 8.48
C ARG A 184 0.92 -20.28 9.15
N ALA A 185 -0.37 -20.16 9.44
CA ALA A 185 -1.15 -21.27 10.00
C ALA A 185 -1.23 -22.46 9.01
N ASN A 186 -1.45 -22.18 7.71
CA ASN A 186 -1.41 -23.20 6.66
C ASN A 186 -0.06 -23.93 6.60
N ILE A 187 1.05 -23.21 6.69
CA ILE A 187 2.39 -23.79 6.72
C ILE A 187 2.52 -24.74 7.93
N GLN A 188 2.07 -24.30 9.11
CA GLN A 188 2.14 -25.11 10.32
C GLN A 188 1.30 -26.39 10.21
N GLY A 189 0.06 -26.28 9.68
CA GLY A 189 -0.77 -27.45 9.40
C GLY A 189 -0.15 -28.37 8.34
N GLY A 190 0.47 -27.83 7.30
CA GLY A 190 1.19 -28.62 6.31
C GLY A 190 2.35 -29.43 6.91
N ILE A 191 3.09 -28.84 7.84
CA ILE A 191 4.16 -29.54 8.57
C ILE A 191 3.58 -30.64 9.46
N GLU A 192 2.48 -30.38 10.15
CA GLU A 192 1.83 -31.33 11.04
C GLU A 192 1.35 -32.59 10.28
N ILE A 193 0.90 -32.41 9.02
CA ILE A 193 0.44 -33.53 8.19
C ILE A 193 1.56 -34.17 7.34
N GLY A 194 2.86 -33.75 7.51
CA GLY A 194 4.03 -34.47 7.01
C GLY A 194 4.87 -33.77 5.95
N PHE A 195 4.57 -32.53 5.54
CA PHE A 195 5.43 -31.79 4.64
C PHE A 195 6.65 -31.19 5.35
N ASP A 196 7.79 -31.10 4.67
CA ASP A 196 8.88 -30.27 5.12
C ASP A 196 8.49 -28.77 5.04
N ALA A 197 9.16 -27.92 5.83
CA ALA A 197 8.81 -26.50 5.96
C ALA A 197 8.91 -25.71 4.65
N LYS A 198 9.87 -26.05 3.76
CA LYS A 198 10.05 -25.37 2.48
C LYS A 198 8.91 -25.69 1.51
N THR A 199 8.55 -26.96 1.42
CA THR A 199 7.45 -27.43 0.58
C THR A 199 6.11 -26.91 1.09
N ALA A 200 5.86 -26.97 2.41
CA ALA A 200 4.66 -26.42 3.03
C ALA A 200 4.51 -24.91 2.76
N ASN A 201 5.61 -24.15 2.84
CA ASN A 201 5.59 -22.71 2.53
C ASN A 201 5.22 -22.43 1.07
N LEU A 202 5.81 -23.17 0.11
CA LEU A 202 5.51 -22.99 -1.31
C LEU A 202 4.04 -23.31 -1.61
N ILE A 203 3.54 -24.45 -1.11
CA ILE A 203 2.15 -24.87 -1.33
C ILE A 203 1.18 -23.84 -0.74
N ALA A 204 1.36 -23.46 0.53
CA ALA A 204 0.47 -22.52 1.21
C ALA A 204 0.41 -21.15 0.52
N ALA A 205 1.58 -20.57 0.18
CA ALA A 205 1.64 -19.27 -0.47
C ALA A 205 1.02 -19.31 -1.88
N GLN A 206 1.35 -20.32 -2.68
CA GLN A 206 0.84 -20.43 -4.05
C GLN A 206 -0.67 -20.71 -4.08
N THR A 207 -1.18 -21.49 -3.14
CA THR A 207 -2.63 -21.77 -3.02
C THR A 207 -3.41 -20.50 -2.71
N VAL A 208 -2.93 -19.67 -1.76
CA VAL A 208 -3.58 -18.39 -1.43
C VAL A 208 -3.53 -17.42 -2.59
N LEU A 209 -2.39 -17.33 -3.30
CA LEU A 209 -2.26 -16.54 -4.52
C LEU A 209 -3.30 -16.96 -5.56
N GLY A 210 -3.41 -18.28 -5.83
CA GLY A 210 -4.38 -18.81 -6.78
C GLY A 210 -5.82 -18.50 -6.39
N ALA A 211 -6.19 -18.70 -5.13
CA ALA A 211 -7.53 -18.38 -4.64
C ALA A 211 -7.87 -16.89 -4.79
N SER A 212 -6.93 -16.00 -4.47
CA SER A 212 -7.11 -14.55 -4.66
C SER A 212 -7.27 -14.18 -6.14
N GLN A 213 -6.47 -14.79 -7.02
CA GLN A 213 -6.55 -14.55 -8.47
C GLN A 213 -7.88 -15.02 -9.06
N LEU A 214 -8.44 -16.16 -8.62
CA LEU A 214 -9.76 -16.61 -9.05
C LEU A 214 -10.83 -15.55 -8.80
N LEU A 215 -10.85 -14.94 -7.61
CA LEU A 215 -11.81 -13.88 -7.29
C LEU A 215 -11.59 -12.61 -8.11
N LEU A 216 -10.33 -12.20 -8.32
CA LEU A 216 -9.99 -10.99 -9.06
C LEU A 216 -10.28 -11.11 -10.57
N ILE A 217 -10.12 -12.30 -11.13
CA ILE A 217 -10.32 -12.57 -12.57
C ILE A 217 -11.78 -12.85 -12.87
N ASN A 218 -12.42 -13.71 -12.06
CA ASN A 218 -13.79 -14.17 -12.34
C ASN A 218 -14.85 -13.17 -11.83
N GLY A 219 -14.52 -12.35 -10.82
CA GLY A 219 -15.48 -11.46 -10.16
C GLY A 219 -16.60 -12.20 -9.41
N THR A 220 -16.39 -13.49 -9.11
CA THR A 220 -17.37 -14.36 -8.44
C THR A 220 -17.39 -14.11 -6.93
N HIS A 221 -18.50 -14.47 -6.29
CA HIS A 221 -18.58 -14.46 -4.84
C HIS A 221 -17.69 -15.56 -4.23
N PRO A 222 -16.97 -15.31 -3.10
CA PRO A 222 -16.09 -16.31 -2.48
C PRO A 222 -16.76 -17.66 -2.21
N GLU A 223 -18.02 -17.68 -1.78
CA GLU A 223 -18.75 -18.91 -1.51
C GLU A 223 -18.98 -19.76 -2.78
N GLU A 224 -19.18 -19.12 -3.95
CA GLU A 224 -19.28 -19.84 -5.21
C GLU A 224 -17.99 -20.59 -5.56
N GLU A 225 -16.83 -20.00 -5.28
CA GLU A 225 -15.55 -20.65 -5.51
C GLU A 225 -15.26 -21.73 -4.47
N ILE A 226 -15.73 -21.57 -3.22
CA ILE A 226 -15.67 -22.57 -2.17
C ILE A 226 -16.51 -23.79 -2.55
N ASP A 227 -17.74 -23.59 -3.03
CA ASP A 227 -18.63 -24.69 -3.43
C ASP A 227 -18.05 -25.52 -4.56
N LYS A 228 -17.33 -24.92 -5.53
CA LYS A 228 -16.66 -25.64 -6.64
C LYS A 228 -15.59 -26.64 -6.15
N VAL A 229 -14.97 -26.39 -5.01
CA VAL A 229 -13.94 -27.27 -4.43
C VAL A 229 -14.43 -28.12 -3.27
N THR A 230 -15.75 -28.06 -2.99
CA THR A 230 -16.39 -28.77 -1.88
C THR A 230 -17.28 -29.88 -2.43
N THR A 231 -16.94 -31.13 -2.14
CA THR A 231 -17.70 -32.30 -2.59
C THR A 231 -18.41 -32.99 -1.42
N PRO A 232 -19.55 -33.71 -1.68
CA PRO A 232 -20.23 -34.47 -0.64
C PRO A 232 -19.30 -35.48 0.05
N LYS A 233 -19.25 -35.44 1.38
CA LYS A 233 -18.34 -36.25 2.22
C LYS A 233 -16.84 -36.00 1.99
N GLY A 234 -16.48 -34.91 1.30
CA GLY A 234 -15.09 -34.58 0.99
C GLY A 234 -14.30 -34.08 2.22
N CYS A 235 -12.98 -34.11 2.11
CA CYS A 235 -12.09 -33.59 3.16
C CYS A 235 -12.19 -32.06 3.30
N THR A 236 -12.49 -31.34 2.21
CA THR A 236 -12.64 -29.88 2.23
C THR A 236 -13.75 -29.42 3.15
N ILE A 237 -14.96 -29.99 3.01
CA ILE A 237 -16.10 -29.60 3.85
C ILE A 237 -15.87 -29.95 5.34
N ALA A 238 -15.22 -31.09 5.60
CA ALA A 238 -14.88 -31.48 6.97
C ALA A 238 -13.91 -30.47 7.63
N GLY A 239 -12.89 -30.04 6.88
CA GLY A 239 -11.94 -29.02 7.34
C GLY A 239 -12.58 -27.65 7.56
N LEU A 240 -13.42 -27.19 6.61
CA LEU A 240 -14.13 -25.91 6.71
C LEU A 240 -15.04 -25.88 7.96
N ASN A 241 -15.82 -26.95 8.18
CA ASN A 241 -16.70 -27.04 9.35
C ASN A 241 -15.91 -27.00 10.67
N GLU A 242 -14.78 -27.69 10.77
CA GLU A 242 -13.94 -27.63 11.96
C GLU A 242 -13.36 -26.24 12.20
N MET A 243 -12.90 -25.54 11.12
CA MET A 243 -12.40 -24.17 11.23
C MET A 243 -13.51 -23.22 11.72
N GLU A 244 -14.73 -23.31 11.18
CA GLU A 244 -15.86 -22.48 11.62
C GLU A 244 -16.28 -22.81 13.06
N HIS A 245 -16.27 -24.07 13.45
CA HIS A 245 -16.52 -24.49 14.85
C HIS A 245 -15.53 -23.86 15.83
N ARG A 246 -14.28 -23.64 15.39
CA ARG A 246 -13.24 -22.93 16.17
C ARG A 246 -13.32 -21.41 16.05
N GLY A 247 -14.28 -20.89 15.31
CA GLY A 247 -14.53 -19.45 15.19
C GLY A 247 -13.60 -18.70 14.23
N PHE A 248 -13.18 -19.36 13.15
CA PHE A 248 -12.26 -18.77 12.16
C PHE A 248 -12.75 -17.42 11.63
N SER A 249 -13.93 -17.41 10.99
CA SER A 249 -14.51 -16.19 10.42
C SER A 249 -14.78 -15.13 11.49
N SER A 250 -15.33 -15.54 12.65
CA SER A 250 -15.65 -14.59 13.71
C SER A 250 -14.40 -13.95 14.33
N SER A 251 -13.29 -14.66 14.43
CA SER A 251 -12.04 -14.14 14.98
C SER A 251 -11.42 -13.10 14.03
N LEU A 252 -11.44 -13.36 12.72
CA LEU A 252 -10.94 -12.45 11.71
C LEU A 252 -11.77 -11.16 11.66
N ILE A 253 -13.11 -11.28 11.61
CA ILE A 253 -14.03 -10.14 11.63
C ILE A 253 -13.82 -9.26 12.87
N LYS A 254 -13.72 -9.87 14.05
CA LYS A 254 -13.45 -9.16 15.30
C LYS A 254 -12.08 -8.48 15.30
N GLY A 255 -11.06 -9.13 14.74
CA GLY A 255 -9.72 -8.57 14.59
C GLY A 255 -9.72 -7.29 13.74
N ILE A 256 -10.37 -7.34 12.58
CA ILE A 256 -10.56 -6.19 11.67
C ILE A 256 -11.30 -5.05 12.40
N ALA A 257 -12.45 -5.35 13.03
CA ALA A 257 -13.23 -4.34 13.75
C ALA A 257 -12.47 -3.75 14.95
N THR A 258 -11.62 -4.53 15.61
CA THR A 258 -10.79 -4.04 16.72
C THR A 258 -9.69 -3.10 16.22
N SER A 259 -9.04 -3.43 15.10
CA SER A 259 -8.03 -2.56 14.48
C SER A 259 -8.65 -1.23 14.02
N TYR A 260 -9.86 -1.29 13.45
CA TYR A 260 -10.58 -0.07 13.05
C TYR A 260 -10.91 0.83 14.26
N ARG A 261 -11.43 0.25 15.34
CA ARG A 261 -11.71 1.01 16.58
C ARG A 261 -10.43 1.62 17.20
N LYS A 262 -9.29 0.95 17.07
CA LYS A 262 -8.01 1.47 17.56
C LYS A 262 -7.58 2.72 16.77
N ILE A 263 -7.62 2.66 15.44
CA ILE A 263 -7.31 3.81 14.59
C ILE A 263 -8.27 4.98 14.87
N ALA A 264 -9.58 4.72 14.91
CA ALA A 264 -10.59 5.76 15.14
C ALA A 264 -10.55 6.41 16.54
N LYS A 265 -9.86 5.80 17.52
CA LYS A 265 -9.68 6.38 18.87
C LYS A 265 -8.39 7.17 19.01
N ASP A 266 -7.41 6.93 18.17
CA ASP A 266 -6.10 7.59 18.18
C ASP A 266 -6.09 8.82 17.23
N LEU A 267 -7.21 9.10 16.54
CA LEU A 267 -7.52 10.29 15.77
C LEU A 267 -8.35 11.27 16.60
#